data_d9cad1c16408c06a9e70d8c8ed940a10
#
_entry.id   d9cad1c16408c06a9e70d8c8ed940a10
#
_cell.length_a   1.000
_cell.length_b   1.000
_cell.length_c   1.000
_cell.angle_alpha   90.00
_cell.angle_beta   90.00
_cell.angle_gamma   90.00
#
_symmetry.space_group_name_H-M   'P 1'
#
loop_
_entity.id
_entity.type
_entity.pdbx_description
1 polymer ?
#
loop_
_entity_poly.entity_id
_entity_poly.type
_entity_poly.pdbx_seq_one_letter_code
_entity_poly.pdbx_strand_id
1 'polypeptide(L)'
;MSESAVAADPEVVAFPGAQAPARRRFVDSGGLRIAVHEWGDEQAPPLLLAHGGFDFARTYDVFAPLLAAGGYRVVSWDQRGHGDSEHAALYTWDADVRDALNVLDSVSSEAIPVIGHSKGGSLLTHLADACPHLVSKLVNIDGLPSRARHPDVAEHERSRLLAKELADWLDHRRVVASAARKPGTMAELARRRGRMNPRLSHEWLLYLVAAGAQHDADGWRWKLDPSMRFGGFGPWRPEWTLLRLPGLPVPMLGFLASISEPMGWDTTEESLRPHLPPDAEIHTLPETGHFIHIERPHEVAERVLRFLA
;
A
#
# COMPACT_ATOMS: atom_id res chain seq x y z
N MET A 1 -39.12 24.54 18.56
CA MET A 1 -38.49 24.72 17.26
C MET A 1 -36.98 24.47 17.46
N SER A 2 -36.55 23.32 17.10
CA SER A 2 -35.15 22.90 17.27
C SER A 2 -34.43 23.28 15.97
N GLU A 3 -33.51 24.23 16.03
CA GLU A 3 -32.60 24.53 14.95
C GLU A 3 -31.69 23.29 14.74
N SER A 4 -31.88 22.62 13.62
CA SER A 4 -30.91 21.63 13.17
C SER A 4 -29.65 22.39 12.75
N ALA A 5 -28.57 22.20 13.53
CA ALA A 5 -27.26 22.66 13.14
C ALA A 5 -26.88 21.99 11.81
N VAL A 6 -26.82 22.80 10.77
CA VAL A 6 -26.25 22.40 9.47
C VAL A 6 -24.80 22.02 9.76
N ALA A 7 -24.48 20.76 9.58
CA ALA A 7 -23.09 20.29 9.64
C ALA A 7 -22.30 21.12 8.61
N ALA A 8 -21.27 21.84 9.08
CA ALA A 8 -20.38 22.56 8.18
C ALA A 8 -19.77 21.57 7.18
N ASP A 9 -19.79 21.93 5.90
CA ASP A 9 -19.12 21.15 4.85
C ASP A 9 -17.67 20.83 5.29
N PRO A 10 -17.21 19.60 5.11
CA PRO A 10 -15.84 19.26 5.48
C PRO A 10 -14.89 20.18 4.73
N GLU A 11 -14.08 20.91 5.48
CA GLU A 11 -13.09 21.85 4.95
C GLU A 11 -12.25 21.16 3.88
N VAL A 12 -12.27 21.66 2.65
CA VAL A 12 -11.48 21.09 1.54
C VAL A 12 -10.00 21.33 1.83
N VAL A 13 -9.34 20.31 2.35
CA VAL A 13 -7.89 20.36 2.61
C VAL A 13 -7.17 20.12 1.29
N ALA A 14 -6.46 21.14 0.79
CA ALA A 14 -5.60 21.04 -0.38
C ALA A 14 -4.15 20.75 0.05
N PHE A 15 -3.41 20.05 -0.80
CA PHE A 15 -1.96 19.87 -0.65
C PHE A 15 -1.26 20.15 -1.99
N PRO A 16 -0.13 20.86 -2.01
CA PRO A 16 0.57 21.21 -3.24
C PRO A 16 0.93 19.97 -4.09
N GLY A 17 0.52 19.98 -5.36
CA GLY A 17 0.75 18.88 -6.29
C GLY A 17 -0.21 17.70 -6.15
N ALA A 18 -1.04 17.63 -5.12
CA ALA A 18 -2.04 16.59 -4.98
C ALA A 18 -3.21 16.80 -5.93
N GLN A 19 -3.57 15.76 -6.66
CA GLN A 19 -4.74 15.71 -7.53
C GLN A 19 -5.56 14.46 -7.20
N ALA A 20 -6.83 14.69 -6.87
CA ALA A 20 -7.75 13.58 -6.65
C ALA A 20 -7.89 12.73 -7.94
N PRO A 21 -8.20 11.43 -7.83
CA PRO A 21 -8.45 10.58 -8.99
C PRO A 21 -9.56 11.15 -9.87
N ALA A 22 -9.36 11.11 -11.18
CA ALA A 22 -10.33 11.56 -12.17
C ALA A 22 -11.56 10.63 -12.22
N ARG A 23 -11.35 9.35 -11.89
CA ARG A 23 -12.39 8.30 -11.91
C ARG A 23 -12.30 7.42 -10.67
N ARG A 24 -13.47 7.01 -10.19
CA ARG A 24 -13.59 5.96 -9.16
C ARG A 24 -14.65 4.95 -9.59
N ARG A 25 -14.33 3.68 -9.46
CA ARG A 25 -15.25 2.57 -9.73
C ARG A 25 -15.06 1.46 -8.71
N PHE A 26 -15.85 0.41 -8.79
CA PHE A 26 -15.74 -0.76 -7.94
C PHE A 26 -15.54 -2.01 -8.78
N VAL A 27 -14.73 -2.94 -8.27
CA VAL A 27 -14.51 -4.28 -8.81
C VAL A 27 -15.01 -5.28 -7.78
N ASP A 28 -15.75 -6.28 -8.24
CA ASP A 28 -16.11 -7.42 -7.39
C ASP A 28 -14.91 -8.37 -7.27
N SER A 29 -14.57 -8.74 -6.05
CA SER A 29 -13.53 -9.72 -5.75
C SER A 29 -14.08 -10.82 -4.85
N GLY A 30 -14.82 -11.75 -5.46
CA GLY A 30 -15.44 -12.87 -4.76
C GLY A 30 -16.49 -12.41 -3.73
N GLY A 31 -17.35 -11.48 -4.13
CA GLY A 31 -18.41 -10.90 -3.34
C GLY A 31 -17.95 -9.75 -2.42
N LEU A 32 -16.71 -9.29 -2.55
CA LEU A 32 -16.19 -8.11 -1.86
C LEU A 32 -16.01 -6.96 -2.86
N ARG A 33 -16.58 -5.81 -2.57
CA ARG A 33 -16.43 -4.61 -3.41
C ARG A 33 -15.11 -3.92 -3.12
N ILE A 34 -14.24 -3.86 -4.12
CA ILE A 34 -12.93 -3.22 -4.09
C ILE A 34 -13.02 -1.86 -4.81
N ALA A 35 -12.71 -0.78 -4.12
CA ALA A 35 -12.69 0.57 -4.68
C ALA A 35 -11.42 0.76 -5.51
N VAL A 36 -11.58 1.18 -6.76
CA VAL A 36 -10.51 1.45 -7.72
C VAL A 36 -10.53 2.93 -8.10
N HIS A 37 -9.36 3.55 -8.10
CA HIS A 37 -9.12 4.96 -8.36
C HIS A 37 -8.18 5.12 -9.55
N GLU A 38 -8.46 6.07 -10.44
CA GLU A 38 -7.70 6.23 -11.68
C GLU A 38 -7.33 7.69 -11.94
N TRP A 39 -6.08 7.91 -12.40
CA TRP A 39 -5.52 9.20 -12.82
C TRP A 39 -5.06 9.10 -14.27
N GLY A 40 -5.04 10.23 -14.97
CA GLY A 40 -4.61 10.33 -16.35
C GLY A 40 -5.69 9.99 -17.38
N ASP A 41 -5.25 9.91 -18.64
CA ASP A 41 -6.12 9.58 -19.76
C ASP A 41 -6.56 8.11 -19.72
N GLU A 42 -7.84 7.86 -19.90
CA GLU A 42 -8.42 6.51 -19.92
C GLU A 42 -7.86 5.63 -21.05
N GLN A 43 -7.46 6.25 -22.15
CA GLN A 43 -6.91 5.55 -23.33
C GLN A 43 -5.39 5.34 -23.26
N ALA A 44 -4.71 5.92 -22.26
CA ALA A 44 -3.27 5.73 -22.09
C ALA A 44 -2.95 4.30 -21.59
N PRO A 45 -1.73 3.79 -21.85
CA PRO A 45 -1.27 2.50 -21.35
C PRO A 45 -1.46 2.40 -19.84
N PRO A 46 -2.05 1.31 -19.33
CA PRO A 46 -2.32 1.17 -17.90
C PRO A 46 -1.06 0.84 -17.09
N LEU A 47 -1.05 1.32 -15.85
CA LEU A 47 -0.06 1.06 -14.82
C LEU A 47 -0.76 0.86 -13.49
N LEU A 48 -0.43 -0.19 -12.74
CA LEU A 48 -1.08 -0.53 -11.48
C LEU A 48 -0.25 -0.08 -10.27
N LEU A 49 -0.88 0.61 -9.29
CA LEU A 49 -0.26 1.01 -8.01
C LEU A 49 -0.89 0.27 -6.83
N ALA A 50 -0.07 -0.28 -5.92
CA ALA A 50 -0.52 -0.89 -4.67
C ALA A 50 0.02 -0.15 -3.44
N HIS A 51 -0.88 0.38 -2.60
CA HIS A 51 -0.51 1.12 -1.38
C HIS A 51 0.01 0.24 -0.25
N GLY A 52 0.66 0.84 0.74
CA GLY A 52 1.17 0.19 1.95
C GLY A 52 0.08 -0.26 2.92
N GLY A 53 0.43 -1.05 3.92
CA GLY A 53 -0.48 -1.42 5.00
C GLY A 53 -0.94 -0.19 5.80
N PHE A 54 -2.20 -0.19 6.25
CA PHE A 54 -2.84 0.93 6.98
C PHE A 54 -2.93 2.24 6.18
N ASP A 55 -2.77 2.17 4.87
CA ASP A 55 -2.88 3.27 3.93
C ASP A 55 -4.10 3.09 3.01
N PHE A 56 -4.19 3.80 1.90
CA PHE A 56 -5.27 3.73 0.92
C PHE A 56 -4.78 4.32 -0.41
N ALA A 57 -5.54 4.12 -1.50
CA ALA A 57 -5.10 4.49 -2.86
C ALA A 57 -4.74 5.98 -3.00
N ARG A 58 -5.45 6.87 -2.32
CA ARG A 58 -5.23 8.31 -2.41
C ARG A 58 -3.96 8.82 -1.71
N THR A 59 -3.16 7.94 -1.08
CA THR A 59 -1.77 8.24 -0.73
C THR A 59 -0.93 8.61 -1.95
N TYR A 60 -1.38 8.22 -3.14
CA TYR A 60 -0.74 8.50 -4.43
C TYR A 60 -1.22 9.79 -5.11
N ASP A 61 -2.05 10.61 -4.48
CA ASP A 61 -2.60 11.84 -5.09
C ASP A 61 -1.52 12.86 -5.54
N VAL A 62 -0.27 12.75 -5.06
CA VAL A 62 0.89 13.51 -5.59
C VAL A 62 1.67 12.69 -6.62
N PHE A 63 1.89 11.41 -6.36
CA PHE A 63 2.77 10.56 -7.17
C PHE A 63 2.09 10.08 -8.46
N ALA A 64 0.82 9.67 -8.39
CA ALA A 64 0.09 9.18 -9.56
C ALA A 64 -0.06 10.22 -10.68
N PRO A 65 -0.35 11.50 -10.40
CA PRO A 65 -0.36 12.53 -11.45
C PRO A 65 0.96 12.70 -12.19
N LEU A 66 2.11 12.49 -11.53
CA LEU A 66 3.42 12.56 -12.18
C LEU A 66 3.62 11.42 -13.19
N LEU A 67 3.18 10.22 -12.84
CA LEU A 67 3.20 9.08 -13.76
C LEU A 67 2.18 9.25 -14.89
N ALA A 68 1.02 9.84 -14.60
CA ALA A 68 0.02 10.17 -15.62
C ALA A 68 0.53 11.22 -16.61
N ALA A 69 1.26 12.24 -16.14
CA ALA A 69 1.94 13.20 -16.99
C ALA A 69 3.04 12.56 -17.86
N GLY A 70 3.59 11.42 -17.41
CA GLY A 70 4.50 10.55 -18.18
C GLY A 70 3.81 9.67 -19.23
N GLY A 71 2.50 9.80 -19.41
CA GLY A 71 1.74 9.12 -20.48
C GLY A 71 1.07 7.81 -20.04
N TYR A 72 0.87 7.57 -18.74
CA TYR A 72 0.20 6.38 -18.25
C TYR A 72 -1.22 6.65 -17.73
N ARG A 73 -2.12 5.68 -17.91
CA ARG A 73 -3.34 5.56 -17.12
C ARG A 73 -2.97 4.88 -15.80
N VAL A 74 -2.90 5.65 -14.73
CA VAL A 74 -2.49 5.16 -13.42
C VAL A 74 -3.71 4.64 -12.66
N VAL A 75 -3.69 3.38 -12.28
CA VAL A 75 -4.77 2.69 -11.55
C VAL A 75 -4.27 2.27 -10.18
N SER A 76 -5.00 2.61 -9.13
CA SER A 76 -4.75 2.10 -7.77
C SER A 76 -6.06 1.64 -7.15
N TRP A 77 -5.99 0.78 -6.15
CA TRP A 77 -7.19 0.35 -5.43
C TRP A 77 -6.97 0.45 -3.93
N ASP A 78 -8.05 0.67 -3.21
CA ASP A 78 -8.02 0.46 -1.77
C ASP A 78 -8.03 -1.05 -1.51
N GLN A 79 -6.98 -1.57 -0.88
CA GLN A 79 -6.93 -2.99 -0.53
C GLN A 79 -8.08 -3.32 0.42
N ARG A 80 -8.53 -4.59 0.47
CA ARG A 80 -9.60 -5.02 1.37
C ARG A 80 -9.42 -4.45 2.78
N GLY A 81 -10.50 -3.96 3.37
CA GLY A 81 -10.48 -3.36 4.71
C GLY A 81 -9.86 -1.99 4.82
N HIS A 82 -9.44 -1.38 3.71
CA HIS A 82 -8.87 -0.02 3.67
C HIS A 82 -9.75 0.90 2.81
N GLY A 83 -9.69 2.20 3.10
CA GLY A 83 -10.31 3.23 2.28
C GLY A 83 -11.80 3.00 2.03
N ASP A 84 -12.21 3.07 0.77
CA ASP A 84 -13.59 2.88 0.33
C ASP A 84 -13.91 1.41 -0.06
N SER A 85 -12.95 0.49 0.08
CA SER A 85 -13.17 -0.95 -0.08
C SER A 85 -13.86 -1.56 1.13
N GLU A 86 -14.64 -2.61 0.90
CA GLU A 86 -15.36 -3.29 1.96
C GLU A 86 -14.43 -3.99 2.95
N HIS A 87 -14.89 -4.09 4.19
CA HIS A 87 -14.25 -4.89 5.22
C HIS A 87 -14.44 -6.38 4.96
N ALA A 88 -13.39 -7.17 5.14
CA ALA A 88 -13.40 -8.59 4.82
C ALA A 88 -13.45 -9.47 6.07
N ALA A 89 -14.03 -10.67 5.93
CA ALA A 89 -13.97 -11.68 6.95
C ALA A 89 -12.56 -12.30 7.06
N LEU A 90 -11.75 -12.22 6.00
CA LEU A 90 -10.42 -12.81 5.93
C LEU A 90 -9.41 -11.82 5.35
N TYR A 91 -8.29 -11.66 6.07
CA TYR A 91 -7.11 -10.87 5.66
C TYR A 91 -5.92 -11.81 5.59
N THR A 92 -5.59 -12.25 4.38
CA THR A 92 -4.41 -13.09 4.08
C THR A 92 -3.76 -12.63 2.80
N TRP A 93 -2.50 -12.99 2.59
CA TRP A 93 -1.77 -12.66 1.37
C TRP A 93 -2.42 -13.26 0.12
N ASP A 94 -2.94 -14.48 0.19
CA ASP A 94 -3.65 -15.13 -0.93
C ASP A 94 -4.91 -14.35 -1.31
N ALA A 95 -5.62 -13.82 -0.31
CA ALA A 95 -6.81 -13.01 -0.55
C ALA A 95 -6.45 -11.65 -1.16
N ASP A 96 -5.35 -11.01 -0.70
CA ASP A 96 -4.85 -9.76 -1.27
C ASP A 96 -4.35 -9.96 -2.71
N VAL A 97 -3.64 -11.07 -3.01
CA VAL A 97 -3.22 -11.43 -4.39
C VAL A 97 -4.44 -11.64 -5.29
N ARG A 98 -5.48 -12.34 -4.82
CA ARG A 98 -6.72 -12.51 -5.58
C ARG A 98 -7.36 -11.16 -5.91
N ASP A 99 -7.42 -10.22 -4.95
CA ASP A 99 -7.97 -8.88 -5.20
C ASP A 99 -7.13 -8.13 -6.25
N ALA A 100 -5.80 -8.19 -6.13
CA ALA A 100 -4.89 -7.59 -7.10
C ALA A 100 -5.11 -8.16 -8.51
N LEU A 101 -5.30 -9.49 -8.65
CA LEU A 101 -5.64 -10.14 -9.92
C LEU A 101 -6.97 -9.64 -10.49
N ASN A 102 -8.04 -9.60 -9.68
CA ASN A 102 -9.35 -9.14 -10.14
C ASN A 102 -9.32 -7.65 -10.56
N VAL A 103 -8.55 -6.81 -9.86
CA VAL A 103 -8.32 -5.43 -10.27
C VAL A 103 -7.55 -5.39 -11.58
N LEU A 104 -6.46 -6.14 -11.70
CA LEU A 104 -5.64 -6.20 -12.91
C LEU A 104 -6.48 -6.65 -14.13
N ASP A 105 -7.24 -7.74 -14.01
CA ASP A 105 -8.13 -8.26 -15.06
C ASP A 105 -9.18 -7.22 -15.49
N SER A 106 -9.62 -6.35 -14.57
CA SER A 106 -10.55 -5.25 -14.88
C SER A 106 -9.90 -4.08 -15.61
N VAL A 107 -8.56 -4.07 -15.70
CA VAL A 107 -7.75 -2.98 -16.29
C VAL A 107 -7.17 -3.37 -17.63
N SER A 108 -6.63 -4.60 -17.76
CA SER A 108 -5.96 -5.06 -18.98
C SER A 108 -5.99 -6.59 -19.09
N SER A 109 -6.07 -7.09 -20.32
CA SER A 109 -5.81 -8.49 -20.67
C SER A 109 -4.34 -8.77 -20.98
N GLU A 110 -3.52 -7.74 -21.09
CA GLU A 110 -2.09 -7.82 -21.40
C GLU A 110 -1.25 -7.56 -20.15
N ALA A 111 0.00 -7.99 -20.18
CA ALA A 111 0.95 -7.70 -19.10
C ALA A 111 1.19 -6.19 -18.97
N ILE A 112 1.05 -5.67 -17.75
CA ILE A 112 1.24 -4.25 -17.44
C ILE A 112 2.32 -4.03 -16.38
N PRO A 113 2.94 -2.83 -16.31
CA PRO A 113 3.83 -2.50 -15.22
C PRO A 113 3.06 -2.34 -13.90
N VAL A 114 3.69 -2.78 -12.81
CA VAL A 114 3.12 -2.68 -11.47
C VAL A 114 4.10 -2.03 -10.50
N ILE A 115 3.60 -1.17 -9.63
CA ILE A 115 4.38 -0.43 -8.63
C ILE A 115 3.73 -0.60 -7.26
N GLY A 116 4.49 -1.03 -6.27
CA GLY A 116 3.96 -1.19 -4.92
C GLY A 116 4.83 -0.53 -3.86
N HIS A 117 4.18 0.11 -2.88
CA HIS A 117 4.83 0.64 -1.70
C HIS A 117 4.64 -0.29 -0.50
N SER A 118 5.70 -0.55 0.26
CA SER A 118 5.63 -1.31 1.53
C SER A 118 4.90 -2.66 1.37
N LYS A 119 3.81 -2.91 2.09
CA LYS A 119 2.95 -4.10 1.90
C LYS A 119 2.55 -4.28 0.43
N GLY A 120 2.19 -3.19 -0.27
CA GLY A 120 1.86 -3.23 -1.69
C GLY A 120 3.03 -3.68 -2.57
N GLY A 121 4.26 -3.30 -2.21
CA GLY A 121 5.48 -3.77 -2.87
C GLY A 121 5.67 -5.27 -2.70
N SER A 122 5.52 -5.79 -1.49
CA SER A 122 5.56 -7.24 -1.22
C SER A 122 4.43 -7.97 -1.96
N LEU A 123 3.21 -7.43 -1.94
CA LEU A 123 2.04 -8.00 -2.62
C LEU A 123 2.28 -8.15 -4.12
N LEU A 124 2.77 -7.10 -4.78
CA LEU A 124 3.03 -7.14 -6.23
C LEU A 124 4.26 -7.97 -6.59
N THR A 125 5.22 -8.12 -5.68
CA THR A 125 6.31 -9.09 -5.84
C THR A 125 5.77 -10.54 -5.83
N HIS A 126 4.83 -10.86 -4.93
CA HIS A 126 4.13 -12.15 -4.93
C HIS A 126 3.31 -12.36 -6.20
N LEU A 127 2.61 -11.32 -6.67
CA LEU A 127 1.87 -11.39 -7.93
C LEU A 127 2.80 -11.67 -9.12
N ALA A 128 3.93 -10.97 -9.20
CA ALA A 128 4.92 -11.14 -10.26
C ALA A 128 5.60 -12.52 -10.26
N ASP A 129 5.80 -13.11 -9.07
CA ASP A 129 6.33 -14.48 -8.93
C ASP A 129 5.28 -15.54 -9.32
N ALA A 130 4.01 -15.34 -8.90
CA ALA A 130 2.95 -16.30 -9.15
C ALA A 130 2.37 -16.22 -10.58
N CYS A 131 2.25 -15.03 -11.14
CA CYS A 131 1.62 -14.74 -12.42
C CYS A 131 2.50 -13.82 -13.28
N PRO A 132 3.74 -14.22 -13.62
CA PRO A 132 4.68 -13.35 -14.34
C PRO A 132 4.19 -12.92 -15.73
N HIS A 133 3.30 -13.68 -16.35
CA HIS A 133 2.71 -13.36 -17.65
C HIS A 133 1.75 -12.16 -17.61
N LEU A 134 1.38 -11.68 -16.42
CA LEU A 134 0.52 -10.50 -16.23
C LEU A 134 1.30 -9.24 -15.83
N VAL A 135 2.59 -9.38 -15.53
CA VAL A 135 3.44 -8.29 -15.05
C VAL A 135 4.58 -8.06 -16.02
N SER A 136 4.60 -6.91 -16.69
CA SER A 136 5.67 -6.56 -17.63
C SER A 136 6.93 -6.04 -16.95
N LYS A 137 6.79 -5.24 -15.89
CA LYS A 137 7.87 -4.68 -15.06
C LYS A 137 7.37 -4.49 -13.63
N LEU A 138 8.23 -4.73 -12.63
CA LEU A 138 7.93 -4.54 -11.21
C LEU A 138 8.74 -3.39 -10.63
N VAL A 139 8.06 -2.45 -9.98
CA VAL A 139 8.72 -1.44 -9.13
C VAL A 139 8.32 -1.66 -7.67
N ASN A 140 9.30 -1.82 -6.80
CA ASN A 140 9.10 -2.02 -5.36
C ASN A 140 9.66 -0.82 -4.60
N ILE A 141 8.78 -0.06 -3.92
CA ILE A 141 9.14 1.12 -3.14
C ILE A 141 9.12 0.73 -1.65
N ASP A 142 10.29 0.52 -1.07
CA ASP A 142 10.52 0.16 0.33
C ASP A 142 9.60 -0.95 0.87
N GLY A 143 9.37 -1.97 0.03
CA GLY A 143 8.50 -3.11 0.34
C GLY A 143 9.24 -4.46 0.31
N LEU A 144 10.56 -4.46 0.24
CA LEU A 144 11.37 -5.66 0.33
C LEU A 144 11.74 -5.95 1.79
N PRO A 145 11.52 -7.18 2.29
CA PRO A 145 11.70 -7.50 3.70
C PRO A 145 13.17 -7.50 4.12
N SER A 146 13.41 -7.24 5.39
CA SER A 146 14.72 -7.33 6.02
C SER A 146 14.81 -8.55 6.94
N ARG A 147 15.91 -9.32 6.84
CA ARG A 147 16.22 -10.38 7.80
C ARG A 147 16.54 -9.86 9.19
N ALA A 148 16.93 -8.59 9.32
CA ALA A 148 17.14 -7.98 10.62
C ALA A 148 15.84 -7.88 11.42
N ARG A 149 14.72 -7.54 10.77
CA ARG A 149 13.39 -7.52 11.40
C ARG A 149 12.66 -8.86 11.36
N HIS A 150 12.97 -9.69 10.37
CA HIS A 150 12.33 -10.99 10.16
C HIS A 150 13.41 -12.07 9.97
N PRO A 151 14.08 -12.47 11.06
CA PRO A 151 15.12 -13.49 10.99
C PRO A 151 14.55 -14.84 10.57
N ASP A 152 15.37 -15.63 9.87
CA ASP A 152 15.03 -17.00 9.54
C ASP A 152 14.71 -17.80 10.81
N VAL A 153 13.75 -18.70 10.71
CA VAL A 153 13.42 -19.67 11.76
C VAL A 153 13.70 -21.08 11.25
N ALA A 154 14.09 -21.96 12.16
CA ALA A 154 14.29 -23.36 11.83
C ALA A 154 13.01 -23.97 11.23
N GLU A 155 13.15 -24.83 10.23
CA GLU A 155 12.01 -25.40 9.50
C GLU A 155 10.99 -26.08 10.42
N HIS A 156 11.46 -26.82 11.45
CA HIS A 156 10.59 -27.49 12.43
C HIS A 156 9.82 -26.53 13.35
N GLU A 157 10.27 -25.28 13.49
CA GLU A 157 9.56 -24.25 14.26
C GLU A 157 8.55 -23.46 13.42
N ARG A 158 8.71 -23.49 12.10
CA ARG A 158 7.94 -22.67 11.16
C ARG A 158 6.44 -22.92 11.26
N SER A 159 6.02 -24.18 11.24
CA SER A 159 4.60 -24.55 11.36
C SER A 159 4.02 -24.18 12.71
N ARG A 160 4.81 -24.27 13.79
CA ARG A 160 4.37 -23.87 15.14
C ARG A 160 4.16 -22.35 15.24
N LEU A 161 5.06 -21.56 14.62
CA LEU A 161 4.92 -20.11 14.56
C LEU A 161 3.71 -19.70 13.74
N LEU A 162 3.49 -20.31 12.58
CA LEU A 162 2.31 -20.05 11.74
C LEU A 162 1.01 -20.37 12.47
N ALA A 163 0.95 -21.49 13.20
CA ALA A 163 -0.22 -21.85 13.99
C ALA A 163 -0.48 -20.84 15.11
N LYS A 164 0.59 -20.37 15.80
CA LYS A 164 0.47 -19.34 16.83
C LYS A 164 -0.01 -18.00 16.23
N GLU A 165 0.57 -17.55 15.14
CA GLU A 165 0.20 -16.30 14.47
C GLU A 165 -1.27 -16.34 14.02
N LEU A 166 -1.72 -17.47 13.48
CA LEU A 166 -3.13 -17.67 13.11
C LEU A 166 -4.05 -17.61 14.34
N ALA A 167 -3.71 -18.28 15.43
CA ALA A 167 -4.49 -18.25 16.65
C ALA A 167 -4.58 -16.83 17.22
N ASP A 168 -3.45 -16.14 17.35
CA ASP A 168 -3.38 -14.75 17.84
C ASP A 168 -4.23 -13.80 16.97
N TRP A 169 -4.23 -14.02 15.65
CA TRP A 169 -5.04 -13.23 14.73
C TRP A 169 -6.54 -13.51 14.88
N LEU A 170 -6.94 -14.77 15.00
CA LEU A 170 -8.34 -15.15 15.21
C LEU A 170 -8.88 -14.61 16.54
N ASP A 171 -8.09 -14.67 17.61
CA ASP A 171 -8.47 -14.12 18.91
C ASP A 171 -8.59 -12.59 18.85
N HIS A 172 -7.65 -11.91 18.17
CA HIS A 172 -7.78 -10.47 17.91
C HIS A 172 -9.08 -10.13 17.16
N ARG A 173 -9.44 -10.92 16.14
CA ARG A 173 -10.69 -10.74 15.39
C ARG A 173 -11.92 -10.82 16.28
N ARG A 174 -11.97 -11.76 17.22
CA ARG A 174 -13.09 -11.91 18.16
C ARG A 174 -13.21 -10.68 19.07
N VAL A 175 -12.08 -10.19 19.59
CA VAL A 175 -12.05 -9.02 20.47
C VAL A 175 -12.52 -7.75 19.77
N VAL A 176 -12.20 -7.58 18.47
CA VAL A 176 -12.52 -6.36 17.72
C VAL A 176 -13.76 -6.48 16.83
N ALA A 177 -14.51 -7.60 16.89
CA ALA A 177 -15.66 -7.84 16.01
C ALA A 177 -16.73 -6.73 16.06
N SER A 178 -16.89 -6.08 17.22
CA SER A 178 -17.81 -4.93 17.42
C SER A 178 -17.08 -3.60 17.62
N ALA A 179 -15.75 -3.57 17.45
CA ALA A 179 -14.99 -2.35 17.66
C ALA A 179 -15.16 -1.37 16.48
N ALA A 180 -15.03 -0.09 16.78
CA ALA A 180 -14.90 0.96 15.80
C ALA A 180 -13.55 1.67 15.95
N ARG A 181 -13.03 2.24 14.88
CA ARG A 181 -11.83 3.09 14.97
C ARG A 181 -12.12 4.29 15.87
N LYS A 182 -11.15 4.61 16.72
CA LYS A 182 -11.29 5.72 17.68
C LYS A 182 -11.52 7.04 16.92
N PRO A 183 -12.62 7.77 17.22
CA PRO A 183 -12.90 9.06 16.60
C PRO A 183 -11.93 10.14 17.09
N GLY A 184 -12.01 11.30 16.46
CA GLY A 184 -11.30 12.50 16.89
C GLY A 184 -11.48 13.64 15.90
N THR A 185 -10.85 14.76 16.20
CA THR A 185 -10.71 15.86 15.25
C THR A 185 -9.74 15.47 14.13
N MET A 186 -9.79 16.17 13.00
CA MET A 186 -8.85 15.98 11.91
C MET A 186 -7.39 16.10 12.39
N ALA A 187 -7.08 17.12 13.19
CA ALA A 187 -5.76 17.33 13.76
C ALA A 187 -5.32 16.18 14.70
N GLU A 188 -6.26 15.58 15.44
CA GLU A 188 -5.94 14.42 16.29
C GLU A 188 -5.65 13.17 15.47
N LEU A 189 -6.39 12.91 14.38
CA LEU A 189 -6.11 11.81 13.48
C LEU A 189 -4.75 11.99 12.79
N ALA A 190 -4.47 13.19 12.26
CA ALA A 190 -3.19 13.55 11.68
C ALA A 190 -2.03 13.32 12.66
N ARG A 191 -2.14 13.80 13.90
CA ARG A 191 -1.13 13.61 14.94
C ARG A 191 -0.94 12.14 15.32
N ARG A 192 -2.03 11.33 15.39
CA ARG A 192 -1.91 9.88 15.65
C ARG A 192 -1.16 9.18 14.52
N ARG A 193 -1.45 9.54 13.26
CA ARG A 193 -0.75 9.00 12.08
C ARG A 193 0.72 9.41 12.09
N GLY A 194 1.02 10.68 12.39
CA GLY A 194 2.39 11.22 12.45
C GLY A 194 3.31 10.52 13.46
N ARG A 195 2.77 9.87 14.51
CA ARG A 195 3.59 9.07 15.43
C ARG A 195 4.20 7.83 14.77
N MET A 196 3.51 7.28 13.79
CA MET A 196 3.96 6.11 13.02
C MET A 196 4.75 6.52 11.78
N ASN A 197 4.56 7.76 11.32
CA ASN A 197 5.17 8.34 10.12
C ASN A 197 5.73 9.73 10.44
N PRO A 198 6.79 9.82 11.26
CA PRO A 198 7.26 11.09 11.81
C PRO A 198 7.88 12.05 10.79
N ARG A 199 8.21 11.55 9.61
CA ARG A 199 8.79 12.35 8.53
C ARG A 199 7.76 12.98 7.59
N LEU A 200 6.50 12.55 7.65
CA LEU A 200 5.43 13.16 6.85
C LEU A 200 5.04 14.52 7.43
N SER A 201 4.90 15.53 6.56
CA SER A 201 4.53 16.88 7.01
C SER A 201 3.11 16.89 7.62
N HIS A 202 2.87 17.83 8.51
CA HIS A 202 1.56 17.97 9.15
C HIS A 202 0.45 18.27 8.12
N GLU A 203 0.77 19.08 7.12
CA GLU A 203 -0.14 19.43 6.03
C GLU A 203 -0.52 18.21 5.21
N TRP A 204 0.47 17.34 4.89
CA TRP A 204 0.20 16.07 4.21
C TRP A 204 -0.67 15.14 5.06
N LEU A 205 -0.40 15.06 6.36
CA LEU A 205 -1.19 14.24 7.28
C LEU A 205 -2.64 14.74 7.39
N LEU A 206 -2.88 16.05 7.39
CA LEU A 206 -4.24 16.62 7.33
C LEU A 206 -4.92 16.28 6.01
N TYR A 207 -4.21 16.41 4.88
CA TYR A 207 -4.71 16.01 3.58
C TYR A 207 -5.14 14.53 3.55
N LEU A 208 -4.31 13.63 4.09
CA LEU A 208 -4.65 12.21 4.20
C LEU A 208 -5.90 11.96 5.03
N VAL A 209 -6.10 12.70 6.13
CA VAL A 209 -7.34 12.58 6.92
C VAL A 209 -8.56 12.99 6.09
N ALA A 210 -8.48 14.13 5.39
CA ALA A 210 -9.57 14.58 4.54
C ALA A 210 -9.90 13.59 3.42
N ALA A 211 -8.88 12.92 2.85
CA ALA A 211 -9.03 11.97 1.75
C ALA A 211 -9.46 10.56 2.21
N GLY A 212 -8.95 10.08 3.35
CA GLY A 212 -9.06 8.68 3.78
C GLY A 212 -9.86 8.44 5.05
N ALA A 213 -10.41 9.46 5.69
CA ALA A 213 -11.29 9.32 6.83
C ALA A 213 -12.74 9.68 6.46
N GLN A 214 -13.66 9.22 7.27
CA GLN A 214 -15.07 9.64 7.22
C GLN A 214 -15.39 10.49 8.44
N HIS A 215 -16.32 11.43 8.30
CA HIS A 215 -16.85 12.25 9.38
C HIS A 215 -18.25 11.76 9.76
N ASP A 216 -18.47 11.46 11.03
CA ASP A 216 -19.77 11.06 11.58
C ASP A 216 -20.13 11.95 12.80
N ALA A 217 -21.20 11.60 13.51
CA ALA A 217 -21.66 12.36 14.67
C ALA A 217 -20.64 12.46 15.81
N ASP A 218 -19.71 11.51 15.90
CA ASP A 218 -18.67 11.46 16.93
C ASP A 218 -17.34 12.11 16.48
N GLY A 219 -17.25 12.53 15.21
CA GLY A 219 -16.04 13.12 14.62
C GLY A 219 -15.43 12.30 13.49
N TRP A 220 -14.18 12.58 13.17
CA TRP A 220 -13.44 11.90 12.09
C TRP A 220 -12.97 10.51 12.50
N ARG A 221 -13.09 9.53 11.59
CA ARG A 221 -12.58 8.15 11.74
C ARG A 221 -11.90 7.69 10.46
N TRP A 222 -10.76 7.01 10.58
CA TRP A 222 -10.15 6.34 9.43
C TRP A 222 -11.08 5.27 8.86
N LYS A 223 -11.20 5.24 7.55
CA LYS A 223 -11.89 4.17 6.78
C LYS A 223 -10.99 2.93 6.71
N LEU A 224 -10.76 2.33 7.85
CA LEU A 224 -9.89 1.17 8.01
C LEU A 224 -10.58 0.17 8.95
N ASP A 225 -10.66 -1.10 8.55
CA ASP A 225 -11.25 -2.13 9.39
C ASP A 225 -10.59 -2.14 10.79
N PRO A 226 -11.36 -2.06 11.88
CA PRO A 226 -10.81 -2.16 13.23
C PRO A 226 -10.01 -3.42 13.50
N SER A 227 -10.31 -4.51 12.78
CA SER A 227 -9.58 -5.78 12.91
C SER A 227 -8.16 -5.75 12.32
N MET A 228 -7.83 -4.73 11.54
CA MET A 228 -6.46 -4.55 11.03
C MET A 228 -5.53 -4.08 12.15
N ARG A 229 -4.41 -4.78 12.32
CA ARG A 229 -3.35 -4.43 13.26
C ARG A 229 -1.99 -4.56 12.61
N PHE A 230 -1.00 -3.88 13.18
CA PHE A 230 0.38 -3.99 12.73
C PHE A 230 0.85 -5.45 12.83
N GLY A 231 1.40 -5.99 11.73
CA GLY A 231 1.80 -7.40 11.64
C GLY A 231 0.64 -8.41 11.47
N GLY A 232 -0.60 -7.95 11.31
CA GLY A 232 -1.80 -8.79 11.31
C GLY A 232 -2.32 -9.21 9.93
N PHE A 233 -1.44 -9.46 8.96
CA PHE A 233 -1.84 -9.87 7.60
C PHE A 233 -1.95 -11.40 7.42
N GLY A 234 -2.17 -12.14 8.48
CA GLY A 234 -2.20 -13.60 8.47
C GLY A 234 -0.81 -14.23 8.58
N PRO A 235 -0.71 -15.56 8.44
CA PRO A 235 0.48 -16.33 8.77
C PRO A 235 1.59 -16.27 7.69
N TRP A 236 1.73 -15.17 6.96
CA TRP A 236 2.78 -14.99 5.98
C TRP A 236 4.09 -14.52 6.64
N ARG A 237 5.20 -15.03 6.11
CA ARG A 237 6.56 -14.71 6.55
C ARG A 237 7.28 -13.92 5.47
N PRO A 238 7.62 -12.64 5.72
CA PRO A 238 8.29 -11.77 4.73
C PRO A 238 9.58 -12.35 4.16
N GLU A 239 10.34 -13.08 4.94
CA GLU A 239 11.60 -13.70 4.52
C GLU A 239 11.43 -14.71 3.38
N TRP A 240 10.24 -15.28 3.17
CA TRP A 240 9.97 -16.18 2.05
C TRP A 240 10.07 -15.45 0.69
N THR A 241 9.78 -14.17 0.65
CA THR A 241 10.02 -13.34 -0.55
C THR A 241 11.49 -13.38 -0.93
N LEU A 242 12.42 -13.29 0.02
CA LEU A 242 13.87 -13.34 -0.23
C LEU A 242 14.33 -14.67 -0.81
N LEU A 243 13.64 -15.77 -0.53
CA LEU A 243 13.94 -17.09 -1.11
C LEU A 243 13.49 -17.20 -2.58
N ARG A 244 12.44 -16.47 -2.96
CA ARG A 244 11.84 -16.50 -4.29
C ARG A 244 12.42 -15.43 -5.24
N LEU A 245 12.83 -14.31 -4.67
CA LEU A 245 13.28 -13.13 -5.40
C LEU A 245 14.39 -13.41 -6.45
N PRO A 246 15.42 -14.28 -6.20
CA PRO A 246 16.45 -14.57 -7.21
C PRO A 246 15.92 -15.17 -8.51
N GLY A 247 14.78 -15.85 -8.45
CA GLY A 247 14.14 -16.48 -9.61
C GLY A 247 12.99 -15.66 -10.20
N LEU A 248 12.81 -14.40 -9.81
CA LEU A 248 11.76 -13.55 -10.33
C LEU A 248 11.97 -13.28 -11.83
N PRO A 249 11.04 -13.68 -12.71
CA PRO A 249 11.26 -13.65 -14.15
C PRO A 249 10.88 -12.32 -14.82
N VAL A 250 10.64 -11.26 -14.04
CA VAL A 250 10.27 -9.94 -14.56
C VAL A 250 11.33 -8.90 -14.21
N PRO A 251 11.59 -7.89 -15.08
CA PRO A 251 12.48 -6.77 -14.75
C PRO A 251 12.04 -6.06 -13.47
N MET A 252 12.99 -5.74 -12.60
CA MET A 252 12.71 -5.18 -11.29
C MET A 252 13.51 -3.91 -11.01
N LEU A 253 12.82 -2.88 -10.52
CA LEU A 253 13.38 -1.68 -9.92
C LEU A 253 12.97 -1.60 -8.45
N GLY A 254 13.93 -1.40 -7.54
CA GLY A 254 13.68 -1.22 -6.11
C GLY A 254 14.16 0.11 -5.59
N PHE A 255 13.39 0.71 -4.68
CA PHE A 255 13.79 1.86 -3.89
C PHE A 255 13.86 1.47 -2.42
N LEU A 256 14.91 1.91 -1.72
CA LEU A 256 15.11 1.69 -0.30
C LEU A 256 15.23 3.01 0.43
N ALA A 257 14.60 3.11 1.60
CA ALA A 257 14.80 4.22 2.52
C ALA A 257 16.17 4.12 3.20
N SER A 258 16.82 5.26 3.44
CA SER A 258 18.10 5.31 4.19
C SER A 258 17.90 5.55 5.68
N ILE A 259 16.71 6.02 6.09
CA ILE A 259 16.39 6.35 7.48
C ILE A 259 15.35 5.34 8.00
N SER A 260 15.68 4.73 9.15
CA SER A 260 14.76 3.81 9.84
C SER A 260 13.53 4.55 10.38
N GLU A 261 12.35 3.97 10.14
CA GLU A 261 11.08 4.44 10.68
C GLU A 261 10.28 3.29 11.32
N PRO A 262 9.31 3.57 12.21
CA PRO A 262 8.53 2.52 12.88
C PRO A 262 7.83 1.55 11.92
N MET A 263 7.39 2.02 10.76
CA MET A 263 6.73 1.20 9.73
C MET A 263 7.67 0.69 8.63
N GLY A 264 8.95 1.13 8.61
CA GLY A 264 9.93 0.70 7.62
C GLY A 264 10.44 -0.72 7.84
N TRP A 265 11.02 -1.31 6.81
CA TRP A 265 11.58 -2.65 6.84
C TRP A 265 13.03 -2.70 7.29
N ASP A 266 13.73 -1.55 7.32
CA ASP A 266 15.18 -1.43 7.60
C ASP A 266 16.03 -2.30 6.66
N THR A 267 15.59 -2.46 5.44
CA THR A 267 16.26 -3.23 4.41
C THR A 267 17.38 -2.42 3.80
N THR A 268 18.55 -3.02 3.67
CA THR A 268 19.70 -2.39 3.03
C THR A 268 20.04 -3.08 1.70
N GLU A 269 20.65 -2.35 0.78
CA GLU A 269 21.10 -2.92 -0.48
C GLU A 269 22.08 -4.09 -0.26
N GLU A 270 22.98 -3.97 0.71
CA GLU A 270 23.92 -5.04 1.08
C GLU A 270 23.20 -6.33 1.50
N SER A 271 22.14 -6.20 2.32
CA SER A 271 21.35 -7.35 2.78
C SER A 271 20.51 -7.98 1.68
N LEU A 272 20.11 -7.21 0.67
CA LEU A 272 19.32 -7.69 -0.47
C LEU A 272 20.17 -8.31 -1.58
N ARG A 273 21.37 -7.81 -1.82
CA ARG A 273 22.20 -8.18 -2.98
C ARG A 273 22.29 -9.68 -3.25
N PRO A 274 22.44 -10.57 -2.24
CA PRO A 274 22.47 -12.02 -2.47
C PRO A 274 21.12 -12.62 -2.93
N HIS A 275 20.04 -11.86 -2.83
CA HIS A 275 18.68 -12.31 -3.09
C HIS A 275 18.04 -11.66 -4.31
N LEU A 276 18.72 -10.72 -4.97
CA LEU A 276 18.17 -10.00 -6.11
C LEU A 276 18.24 -10.83 -7.40
N PRO A 277 17.27 -10.65 -8.31
CA PRO A 277 17.43 -11.09 -9.69
C PRO A 277 18.68 -10.45 -10.32
N PRO A 278 19.35 -11.11 -11.29
CA PRO A 278 20.62 -10.65 -11.86
C PRO A 278 20.57 -9.21 -12.40
N ASP A 279 19.45 -8.82 -13.01
CA ASP A 279 19.27 -7.52 -13.68
C ASP A 279 18.42 -6.52 -12.86
N ALA A 280 18.25 -6.77 -11.56
CA ALA A 280 17.49 -5.87 -10.72
C ALA A 280 18.26 -4.57 -10.45
N GLU A 281 17.58 -3.43 -10.66
CA GLU A 281 18.07 -2.11 -10.28
C GLU A 281 17.62 -1.77 -8.85
N ILE A 282 18.53 -1.35 -7.97
CA ILE A 282 18.21 -0.93 -6.61
C ILE A 282 18.80 0.45 -6.34
N HIS A 283 17.98 1.34 -5.79
CA HIS A 283 18.37 2.69 -5.41
C HIS A 283 18.05 2.95 -3.93
N THR A 284 19.06 3.13 -3.12
CA THR A 284 18.89 3.69 -1.77
C THR A 284 18.85 5.21 -1.85
N LEU A 285 17.72 5.83 -1.49
CA LEU A 285 17.60 7.28 -1.51
C LEU A 285 18.10 7.89 -0.19
N PRO A 286 19.08 8.79 -0.25
CA PRO A 286 19.64 9.42 0.95
C PRO A 286 18.60 10.31 1.63
N GLU A 287 18.66 10.37 2.96
CA GLU A 287 17.81 11.22 3.81
C GLU A 287 16.30 11.03 3.60
N THR A 288 15.86 9.82 3.18
CA THR A 288 14.44 9.46 3.03
C THR A 288 14.03 8.39 4.03
N GLY A 289 12.81 8.50 4.53
CA GLY A 289 12.14 7.47 5.32
C GLY A 289 11.29 6.55 4.46
N HIS A 290 10.41 5.79 5.12
CA HIS A 290 9.60 4.74 4.53
C HIS A 290 8.69 5.19 3.37
N PHE A 291 8.24 6.45 3.39
CA PHE A 291 7.33 7.01 2.38
C PHE A 291 8.08 7.74 1.25
N ILE A 292 9.04 7.08 0.62
CA ILE A 292 9.94 7.63 -0.41
C ILE A 292 9.17 8.36 -1.52
N HIS A 293 8.06 7.80 -2.00
CA HIS A 293 7.22 8.38 -3.06
C HIS A 293 6.44 9.66 -2.63
N ILE A 294 6.38 9.93 -1.32
CA ILE A 294 5.81 11.16 -0.76
C ILE A 294 6.93 12.17 -0.47
N GLU A 295 8.06 11.71 0.07
CA GLU A 295 9.20 12.60 0.40
C GLU A 295 9.97 13.09 -0.83
N ARG A 296 10.04 12.27 -1.88
CA ARG A 296 10.77 12.54 -3.14
C ARG A 296 9.94 12.19 -4.39
N PRO A 297 8.70 12.67 -4.53
CA PRO A 297 7.78 12.21 -5.58
C PRO A 297 8.33 12.39 -7.00
N HIS A 298 8.95 13.54 -7.29
CA HIS A 298 9.48 13.84 -8.62
C HIS A 298 10.67 12.97 -8.97
N GLU A 299 11.64 12.80 -8.06
CA GLU A 299 12.82 11.96 -8.27
C GLU A 299 12.42 10.49 -8.50
N VAL A 300 11.50 9.97 -7.68
CA VAL A 300 11.02 8.60 -7.83
C VAL A 300 10.26 8.43 -9.14
N ALA A 301 9.37 9.37 -9.48
CA ALA A 301 8.60 9.31 -10.73
C ALA A 301 9.52 9.35 -11.97
N GLU A 302 10.56 10.20 -11.99
CA GLU A 302 11.52 10.27 -13.08
C GLU A 302 12.25 8.93 -13.28
N ARG A 303 12.75 8.32 -12.20
CA ARG A 303 13.44 7.03 -12.27
C ARG A 303 12.51 5.91 -12.71
N VAL A 304 11.29 5.89 -12.18
CA VAL A 304 10.25 4.94 -12.59
C VAL A 304 9.95 5.07 -14.08
N LEU A 305 9.67 6.28 -14.57
CA LEU A 305 9.35 6.50 -15.98
C LEU A 305 10.51 6.09 -16.91
N ARG A 306 11.77 6.35 -16.50
CA ARG A 306 12.95 5.90 -17.24
C ARG A 306 13.05 4.36 -17.27
N PHE A 307 12.78 3.68 -16.17
CA PHE A 307 12.78 2.23 -16.12
C PHE A 307 11.64 1.62 -16.94
N LEU A 308 10.47 2.28 -16.99
CA LEU A 308 9.31 1.80 -17.74
C LEU A 308 9.45 1.99 -19.26
N ALA A 309 10.21 2.98 -19.71
CA ALA A 309 10.52 3.20 -21.12
C ALA A 309 11.33 2.03 -21.69
#